data_f26d9faa6285721e5151e6cef3e0dc1e
#
_entry.id   f26d9faa6285721e5151e6cef3e0dc1e
#
_cell.length_a   1.000
_cell.length_b   1.000
_cell.length_c   1.000
_cell.angle_alpha   90.00
_cell.angle_beta   90.00
_cell.angle_gamma   90.00
#
_symmetry.space_group_name_H-M   'P 1'
#
loop_
_entity.id
_entity.type
_entity.pdbx_description
1 polymer ?
#
loop_
_entity_poly.entity_id
_entity_poly.type
_entity_poly.pdbx_seq_one_letter_code
_entity_poly.pdbx_strand_id
1 'polypeptide(L)'
;PYRRQRQMCIRDSITISSTYIRTLVAQGEMERANQFLGHPHTLTDTVAHGKKLGGTLGFPTVNLRFQPGVLVPAHGVYATRVTFENGESRPAVTNIGVRPTVDDGDRVTVEGFILDFQGDLYGQTVRMEFYKRLRGERKFPSLEALKDEVMRNAEQTRAYFSTQP
;
A
#
# COMPACT_ATOMS: atom_id res chain seq x y z
N PRO A 1 15.77 -2.79 35.35
CA PRO A 1 15.31 -2.53 33.99
C PRO A 1 13.84 -2.08 34.02
N TYR A 2 13.63 -0.80 33.67
CA TYR A 2 12.29 -0.24 33.59
C TYR A 2 11.52 -0.90 32.45
N ARG A 3 10.58 -1.79 32.76
CA ARG A 3 9.48 -2.14 31.88
C ARG A 3 8.61 -0.88 31.75
N ARG A 4 8.75 -0.15 30.63
CA ARG A 4 7.70 0.81 30.24
C ARG A 4 6.41 0.02 30.10
N GLN A 5 5.55 0.13 31.09
CA GLN A 5 4.15 -0.23 30.93
C GLN A 5 3.62 0.62 29.77
N ARG A 6 3.30 -0.02 28.63
CA ARG A 6 2.54 0.64 27.58
C ARG A 6 1.20 1.02 28.20
N GLN A 7 0.98 2.32 28.39
CA GLN A 7 -0.33 2.83 28.77
C GLN A 7 -1.31 2.35 27.71
N MET A 8 -2.21 1.44 28.12
CA MET A 8 -3.36 1.07 27.32
C MET A 8 -4.31 2.27 27.30
N CYS A 9 -4.36 2.99 26.22
CA CYS A 9 -5.37 4.00 26.01
C CYS A 9 -6.70 3.29 25.76
N ILE A 10 -7.62 3.38 26.70
CA ILE A 10 -9.02 2.95 26.55
C ILE A 10 -9.73 4.12 25.87
N ARG A 11 -10.05 3.99 24.59
CA ARG A 11 -11.05 4.82 23.91
C ARG A 11 -12.20 3.89 23.55
N ASP A 12 -13.40 4.24 23.98
CA ASP A 12 -14.65 3.55 23.66
C ASP A 12 -14.68 2.04 24.02
N SER A 13 -14.21 1.68 25.23
CA SER A 13 -14.22 0.30 25.75
C SER A 13 -13.41 -0.72 24.92
N ILE A 14 -12.58 -0.29 23.98
CA ILE A 14 -11.70 -1.17 23.19
C ILE A 14 -10.29 -1.14 23.78
N THR A 15 -9.80 -2.30 24.21
CA THR A 15 -8.40 -2.46 24.58
C THR A 15 -7.52 -2.41 23.34
N ILE A 16 -6.75 -1.34 23.15
CA ILE A 16 -5.81 -1.20 22.05
C ILE A 16 -4.56 -2.00 22.40
N SER A 17 -4.37 -3.12 21.73
CA SER A 17 -3.19 -3.99 21.85
C SER A 17 -2.47 -4.10 20.50
N SER A 18 -1.20 -4.52 20.54
CA SER A 18 -0.47 -4.83 19.30
C SER A 18 -1.15 -5.93 18.48
N THR A 19 -1.77 -6.91 19.13
CA THR A 19 -2.58 -7.95 18.48
C THR A 19 -3.78 -7.37 17.76
N TYR A 20 -4.49 -6.42 18.37
CA TYR A 20 -5.64 -5.75 17.76
C TYR A 20 -5.21 -4.94 16.51
N ILE A 21 -4.11 -4.18 16.61
CA ILE A 21 -3.58 -3.42 15.47
C ILE A 21 -3.18 -4.36 14.33
N ARG A 22 -2.51 -5.48 14.62
CA ARG A 22 -2.17 -6.50 13.61
C ARG A 22 -3.41 -7.06 12.92
N THR A 23 -4.48 -7.30 13.65
CA THR A 23 -5.76 -7.76 13.10
C THR A 23 -6.33 -6.72 12.13
N LEU A 24 -6.32 -5.43 12.48
CA LEU A 24 -6.78 -4.35 11.61
C LEU A 24 -5.99 -4.29 10.30
N VAL A 25 -4.66 -4.39 10.36
CA VAL A 25 -3.80 -4.41 9.17
C VAL A 25 -4.11 -5.63 8.31
N ALA A 26 -4.21 -6.82 8.91
CA ALA A 26 -4.53 -8.06 8.20
C ALA A 26 -5.92 -8.04 7.55
N GLN A 27 -6.85 -7.25 8.07
CA GLN A 27 -8.19 -7.02 7.51
C GLN A 27 -8.24 -5.87 6.50
N GLY A 28 -7.16 -5.09 6.36
CA GLY A 28 -7.10 -3.93 5.48
C GLY A 28 -7.76 -2.66 6.05
N GLU A 29 -8.07 -2.65 7.35
CA GLU A 29 -8.64 -1.50 8.08
C GLU A 29 -7.55 -0.45 8.39
N MET A 30 -6.93 0.08 7.32
CA MET A 30 -5.71 0.87 7.43
C MET A 30 -5.91 2.19 8.15
N GLU A 31 -7.03 2.88 7.93
CA GLU A 31 -7.31 4.16 8.59
C GLU A 31 -7.36 4.00 10.11
N ARG A 32 -8.01 2.94 10.59
CA ARG A 32 -8.07 2.62 12.03
C ARG A 32 -6.72 2.14 12.57
N ALA A 33 -6.04 1.27 11.83
CA ALA A 33 -4.72 0.79 12.21
C ALA A 33 -3.73 1.95 12.35
N ASN A 34 -3.68 2.87 11.39
CA ASN A 34 -2.82 4.04 11.39
C ASN A 34 -3.15 5.00 12.55
N GLN A 35 -4.44 5.17 12.87
CA GLN A 35 -4.86 5.97 14.01
C GLN A 35 -4.30 5.42 15.33
N PHE A 36 -4.30 4.10 15.51
CA PHE A 36 -3.78 3.47 16.74
C PHE A 36 -2.25 3.35 16.73
N LEU A 37 -1.63 3.24 15.56
CA LEU A 37 -0.17 3.28 15.42
C LEU A 37 0.40 4.69 15.68
N GLY A 38 -0.38 5.73 15.36
CA GLY A 38 0.09 7.11 15.36
C GLY A 38 0.90 7.49 14.10
N HIS A 39 0.99 6.59 13.14
CA HIS A 39 1.64 6.79 11.85
C HIS A 39 1.09 5.80 10.80
N PRO A 40 1.23 6.07 9.50
CA PRO A 40 0.85 5.13 8.46
C PRO A 40 1.65 3.83 8.53
N HIS A 41 1.01 2.71 8.21
CA HIS A 41 1.71 1.46 7.94
C HIS A 41 2.59 1.62 6.71
N THR A 42 3.85 1.22 6.82
CA THR A 42 4.90 1.61 5.87
C THR A 42 5.63 0.38 5.32
N LEU A 43 5.92 0.41 4.03
CA LEU A 43 6.81 -0.50 3.33
C LEU A 43 7.97 0.28 2.72
N THR A 44 9.19 -0.11 3.03
CA THR A 44 10.40 0.45 2.39
C THR A 44 11.11 -0.66 1.64
N ASP A 45 11.36 -0.46 0.36
CA ASP A 45 12.05 -1.42 -0.49
C ASP A 45 12.68 -0.72 -1.71
N THR A 46 13.60 -1.42 -2.36
CA THR A 46 14.16 -0.98 -3.63
C THR A 46 13.26 -1.40 -4.79
N VAL A 47 12.97 -0.46 -5.67
CA VAL A 47 12.09 -0.69 -6.82
C VAL A 47 12.68 -1.73 -7.76
N ALA A 48 12.00 -2.85 -7.90
CA ALA A 48 12.38 -3.95 -8.79
C ALA A 48 11.72 -3.83 -10.17
N HIS A 49 12.34 -4.45 -11.18
CA HIS A 49 11.71 -4.62 -12.47
C HIS A 49 10.47 -5.54 -12.34
N GLY A 50 9.31 -5.06 -12.79
CA GLY A 50 8.08 -5.82 -12.87
C GLY A 50 7.67 -6.14 -14.31
N LYS A 51 6.59 -6.91 -14.47
CA LYS A 51 5.92 -7.01 -15.77
C LYS A 51 5.36 -5.62 -16.11
N LYS A 52 5.84 -5.00 -17.18
CA LYS A 52 5.55 -3.62 -17.64
C LYS A 52 4.05 -3.34 -17.95
N LEU A 53 3.14 -3.77 -17.07
CA LEU A 53 1.71 -3.45 -17.19
C LEU A 53 1.44 -1.96 -17.10
N GLY A 54 2.23 -1.25 -16.28
CA GLY A 54 2.14 0.21 -16.18
C GLY A 54 2.47 0.94 -17.46
N GLY A 55 3.43 0.43 -18.25
CA GLY A 55 3.73 0.98 -19.58
C GLY A 55 2.56 0.87 -20.55
N THR A 56 1.77 -0.19 -20.46
CA THR A 56 0.57 -0.41 -21.27
C THR A 56 -0.59 0.50 -20.80
N LEU A 57 -0.62 0.85 -19.51
CA LEU A 57 -1.64 1.73 -18.92
C LEU A 57 -1.25 3.22 -18.96
N GLY A 58 0.00 3.54 -19.35
CA GLY A 58 0.50 4.91 -19.42
C GLY A 58 0.88 5.52 -18.06
N PHE A 59 1.04 4.69 -17.02
CA PHE A 59 1.45 5.14 -15.69
C PHE A 59 2.79 4.52 -15.27
N PRO A 60 3.70 5.29 -14.65
CA PRO A 60 4.88 4.71 -14.02
C PRO A 60 4.47 3.82 -12.84
N THR A 61 5.04 2.62 -12.80
CA THR A 61 4.76 1.64 -11.75
C THR A 61 6.01 1.31 -10.96
N VAL A 62 5.84 1.13 -9.66
CA VAL A 62 6.87 0.58 -8.78
C VAL A 62 6.45 -0.81 -8.33
N ASN A 63 7.40 -1.75 -8.36
CA ASN A 63 7.22 -3.11 -7.86
C ASN A 63 8.06 -3.28 -6.60
N LEU A 64 7.40 -3.55 -5.50
CA LEU A 64 8.00 -3.68 -4.19
C LEU A 64 7.66 -5.05 -3.58
N ARG A 65 8.38 -5.40 -2.51
CA ARG A 65 8.18 -6.65 -1.76
C ARG A 65 8.15 -6.35 -0.27
N PHE A 66 7.26 -7.01 0.43
CA PHE A 66 7.33 -7.02 1.89
C PHE A 66 8.55 -7.80 2.35
N GLN A 67 9.33 -7.17 3.21
CA GLN A 67 10.46 -7.83 3.85
C GLN A 67 9.96 -8.87 4.86
N PRO A 68 10.75 -9.94 5.14
CA PRO A 68 10.40 -10.91 6.17
C PRO A 68 10.10 -10.22 7.50
N GLY A 69 9.01 -10.61 8.14
CA GLY A 69 8.57 -10.05 9.43
C GLY A 69 7.75 -8.76 9.33
N VAL A 70 7.61 -8.15 8.15
CA VAL A 70 6.68 -7.04 7.93
C VAL A 70 5.28 -7.60 7.72
N LEU A 71 4.31 -7.03 8.45
CA LEU A 71 2.93 -7.45 8.35
C LEU A 71 2.31 -7.03 7.00
N VAL A 72 1.81 -8.00 6.26
CA VAL A 72 1.16 -7.78 4.96
C VAL A 72 -0.30 -7.40 5.19
N PRO A 73 -0.77 -6.24 4.68
CA PRO A 73 -2.18 -5.90 4.70
C PRO A 73 -3.03 -6.86 3.87
N ALA A 74 -4.34 -6.85 4.08
CA ALA A 74 -5.27 -7.62 3.25
C ALA A 74 -5.04 -7.33 1.76
N HIS A 75 -5.16 -8.35 0.91
CA HIS A 75 -5.03 -8.17 -0.54
C HIS A 75 -6.09 -7.19 -1.06
N GLY A 76 -5.74 -6.41 -2.05
CA GLY A 76 -6.60 -5.40 -2.64
C GLY A 76 -5.88 -4.15 -3.09
N VAL A 77 -6.64 -3.12 -3.37
CA VAL A 77 -6.17 -1.84 -3.89
C VAL A 77 -6.27 -0.76 -2.80
N TYR A 78 -5.22 0.02 -2.68
CA TYR A 78 -5.03 1.00 -1.62
C TYR A 78 -4.69 2.38 -2.17
N ALA A 79 -5.18 3.43 -1.51
CA ALA A 79 -4.62 4.75 -1.59
C ALA A 79 -3.33 4.79 -0.75
N THR A 80 -2.21 5.11 -1.39
CA THR A 80 -0.88 5.13 -0.79
C THR A 80 -0.15 6.44 -1.12
N ARG A 81 0.91 6.71 -0.39
CA ARG A 81 1.87 7.78 -0.70
C ARG A 81 3.25 7.16 -0.84
N VAL A 82 3.93 7.47 -1.92
CA VAL A 82 5.30 7.01 -2.18
C VAL A 82 6.24 8.18 -2.01
N THR A 83 7.23 8.03 -1.13
CA THR A 83 8.30 9.01 -0.90
C THR A 83 9.59 8.48 -1.52
N PHE A 84 10.22 9.30 -2.35
CA PHE A 84 11.46 8.99 -3.09
C PHE A 84 12.70 9.33 -2.25
N GLU A 85 13.88 8.91 -2.71
CA GLU A 85 15.15 9.20 -2.05
C GLU A 85 15.44 10.70 -1.93
N ASN A 86 14.98 11.52 -2.88
CA ASN A 86 15.13 12.98 -2.85
C ASN A 86 14.17 13.68 -1.85
N GLY A 87 13.32 12.91 -1.15
CA GLY A 87 12.34 13.43 -0.20
C GLY A 87 11.01 13.86 -0.84
N GLU A 88 10.91 13.89 -2.16
CA GLU A 88 9.64 14.16 -2.85
C GLU A 88 8.66 13.01 -2.62
N SER A 89 7.38 13.33 -2.44
CA SER A 89 6.34 12.32 -2.28
C SER A 89 5.18 12.53 -3.23
N ARG A 90 4.60 11.43 -3.69
CA ARG A 90 3.47 11.42 -4.62
C ARG A 90 2.39 10.45 -4.17
N PRO A 91 1.11 10.77 -4.39
CA PRO A 91 0.03 9.80 -4.26
C PRO A 91 0.22 8.64 -5.24
N ALA A 92 -0.20 7.46 -4.82
CA ALA A 92 -0.19 6.29 -5.68
C ALA A 92 -1.41 5.40 -5.41
N VAL A 93 -1.81 4.65 -6.43
CA VAL A 93 -2.76 3.55 -6.32
C VAL A 93 -1.95 2.26 -6.24
N THR A 94 -2.06 1.53 -5.16
CA THR A 94 -1.23 0.35 -4.92
C THR A 94 -2.08 -0.91 -4.83
N ASN A 95 -1.73 -1.92 -5.61
CA ASN A 95 -2.31 -3.25 -5.54
C ASN A 95 -1.41 -4.19 -4.73
N ILE A 96 -1.97 -4.82 -3.71
CA ILE A 96 -1.38 -5.97 -3.02
C ILE A 96 -2.11 -7.21 -3.52
N GLY A 97 -1.38 -8.12 -4.15
CA GLY A 97 -1.93 -9.32 -4.71
C GLY A 97 -0.99 -10.52 -4.60
N VAL A 98 -1.45 -11.67 -5.07
CA VAL A 98 -0.67 -12.91 -5.11
C VAL A 98 -0.39 -13.27 -6.57
N ARG A 99 0.86 -13.61 -6.86
CA ARG A 99 1.24 -14.24 -8.13
C ARG A 99 1.62 -15.68 -7.88
N PRO A 100 0.99 -16.63 -8.57
CA PRO A 100 1.47 -18.01 -8.60
C PRO A 100 2.88 -18.02 -9.22
N THR A 101 3.82 -18.67 -8.54
CA THR A 101 5.16 -18.93 -9.08
C THR A 101 5.34 -20.43 -9.28
N VAL A 102 6.12 -20.81 -10.29
CA VAL A 102 6.31 -22.22 -10.64
C VAL A 102 7.18 -22.94 -9.61
N ASP A 103 8.06 -22.20 -8.91
CA ASP A 103 9.12 -22.80 -8.08
C ASP A 103 8.91 -22.65 -6.55
N ASP A 104 8.17 -21.62 -6.07
CA ASP A 104 8.13 -21.26 -4.63
C ASP A 104 6.73 -20.98 -4.06
N GLY A 105 5.66 -21.43 -4.72
CA GLY A 105 4.30 -21.15 -4.25
C GLY A 105 3.85 -19.72 -4.52
N ASP A 106 2.86 -19.27 -3.77
CA ASP A 106 2.24 -17.95 -3.97
C ASP A 106 3.15 -16.83 -3.42
N ARG A 107 3.54 -15.90 -4.27
CA ARG A 107 4.31 -14.71 -3.87
C ARG A 107 3.42 -13.49 -3.78
N VAL A 108 3.44 -12.83 -2.63
CA VAL A 108 2.79 -11.52 -2.46
C VAL A 108 3.55 -10.47 -3.27
N THR A 109 2.83 -9.74 -4.10
CA THR A 109 3.35 -8.64 -4.92
C THR A 109 2.71 -7.32 -4.52
N VAL A 110 3.50 -6.25 -4.57
CA VAL A 110 3.06 -4.88 -4.33
C VAL A 110 3.37 -4.07 -5.58
N GLU A 111 2.34 -3.62 -6.26
CA GLU A 111 2.46 -2.82 -7.48
C GLU A 111 1.81 -1.45 -7.26
N GLY A 112 2.62 -0.40 -7.24
CA GLY A 112 2.14 0.98 -7.07
C GLY A 112 2.14 1.73 -8.40
N PHE A 113 1.00 2.33 -8.77
CA PHE A 113 0.87 3.29 -9.86
C PHE A 113 1.00 4.69 -9.29
N ILE A 114 2.09 5.38 -9.62
CA ILE A 114 2.36 6.70 -9.08
C ILE A 114 1.61 7.74 -9.90
N LEU A 115 0.81 8.56 -9.22
CA LEU A 115 0.00 9.58 -9.84
C LEU A 115 0.83 10.85 -10.09
N ASP A 116 0.58 11.49 -11.24
CA ASP A 116 1.16 12.79 -11.60
C ASP A 116 2.72 12.80 -11.54
N PHE A 117 3.32 11.67 -11.92
CA PHE A 117 4.76 11.47 -11.97
C PHE A 117 5.21 10.93 -13.32
N GLN A 118 6.34 11.41 -13.79
CA GLN A 118 7.05 10.90 -14.95
C GLN A 118 8.52 10.69 -14.58
N GLY A 119 9.06 9.53 -14.85
CA GLY A 119 10.44 9.20 -14.57
C GLY A 119 10.64 7.71 -14.34
N ASP A 120 11.91 7.33 -14.19
CA ASP A 120 12.32 5.98 -13.86
C ASP A 120 12.77 5.91 -12.40
N LEU A 121 12.22 4.96 -11.67
CA LEU A 121 12.52 4.72 -10.26
C LEU A 121 13.21 3.38 -10.02
N TYR A 122 13.55 2.65 -11.08
CA TYR A 122 14.23 1.36 -10.94
C TYR A 122 15.55 1.50 -10.15
N GLY A 123 15.73 0.62 -9.19
CA GLY A 123 16.91 0.59 -8.34
C GLY A 123 16.94 1.66 -7.24
N GLN A 124 15.99 2.59 -7.21
CA GLN A 124 15.85 3.56 -6.12
C GLN A 124 15.11 2.93 -4.94
N THR A 125 15.48 3.32 -3.74
CA THR A 125 14.75 2.94 -2.53
C THR A 125 13.60 3.92 -2.33
N VAL A 126 12.40 3.38 -2.16
CA VAL A 126 11.19 4.17 -1.92
C VAL A 126 10.52 3.74 -0.63
N ARG A 127 9.84 4.68 0.01
CA ARG A 127 8.97 4.43 1.16
C ARG A 127 7.52 4.60 0.74
N MET A 128 6.75 3.52 0.87
CA MET A 128 5.32 3.50 0.58
C MET A 128 4.53 3.45 1.88
N GLU A 129 3.62 4.38 2.04
CA GLU A 129 2.72 4.51 3.19
C GLU A 129 1.30 4.16 2.78
N PHE A 130 0.66 3.24 3.51
CA PHE A 130 -0.70 2.78 3.24
C PHE A 130 -1.71 3.56 4.07
N TYR A 131 -2.66 4.21 3.41
CA TYR A 131 -3.64 5.08 4.06
C TYR A 131 -5.04 4.48 4.10
N LYS A 132 -5.56 4.03 2.96
CA LYS A 132 -6.94 3.57 2.84
C LYS A 132 -7.06 2.42 1.86
N ARG A 133 -7.80 1.39 2.23
CA ARG A 133 -8.20 0.34 1.28
C ARG A 133 -9.36 0.84 0.44
N LEU A 134 -9.19 0.86 -0.87
CA LEU A 134 -10.22 1.30 -1.82
C LEU A 134 -11.17 0.16 -2.18
N ARG A 135 -10.63 -1.04 -2.39
CA ARG A 135 -11.38 -2.25 -2.72
C ARG A 135 -10.55 -3.53 -2.54
N GLY A 136 -11.22 -4.67 -2.56
CA GLY A 136 -10.55 -5.98 -2.67
C GLY A 136 -10.01 -6.26 -4.07
N GLU A 137 -9.34 -7.40 -4.23
CA GLU A 137 -8.90 -7.90 -5.55
C GLU A 137 -10.11 -8.24 -6.42
N ARG A 138 -9.98 -7.96 -7.72
CA ARG A 138 -11.01 -8.25 -8.71
C ARG A 138 -10.37 -8.60 -10.05
N LYS A 139 -10.92 -9.60 -10.73
CA LYS A 139 -10.56 -9.91 -12.12
C LYS A 139 -11.35 -9.02 -13.06
N PHE A 140 -10.71 -8.61 -14.16
CA PHE A 140 -11.34 -7.77 -15.17
C PHE A 140 -11.46 -8.54 -16.48
N PRO A 141 -12.59 -8.38 -17.21
CA PRO A 141 -12.83 -9.09 -18.46
C PRO A 141 -11.96 -8.60 -19.62
N SER A 142 -11.41 -7.38 -19.51
CA SER A 142 -10.59 -6.75 -20.53
C SER A 142 -9.55 -5.80 -19.94
N LEU A 143 -8.55 -5.42 -20.72
CA LEU A 143 -7.56 -4.41 -20.36
C LEU A 143 -8.20 -3.04 -20.21
N GLU A 144 -9.20 -2.71 -21.02
CA GLU A 144 -9.96 -1.46 -20.96
C GLU A 144 -10.71 -1.34 -19.63
N ALA A 145 -11.41 -2.41 -19.21
CA ALA A 145 -12.10 -2.44 -17.93
C ALA A 145 -11.13 -2.28 -16.74
N LEU A 146 -9.93 -2.86 -16.83
CA LEU A 146 -8.87 -2.65 -15.85
C LEU A 146 -8.40 -1.19 -15.82
N LYS A 147 -8.18 -0.60 -17.00
CA LYS A 147 -7.74 0.79 -17.12
C LYS A 147 -8.76 1.76 -16.53
N ASP A 148 -10.04 1.59 -16.84
CA ASP A 148 -11.13 2.41 -16.32
C ASP A 148 -11.20 2.34 -14.79
N GLU A 149 -11.02 1.15 -14.22
CA GLU A 149 -11.02 0.98 -12.78
C GLU A 149 -9.79 1.59 -12.11
N VAL A 150 -8.61 1.46 -12.72
CA VAL A 150 -7.38 2.13 -12.22
C VAL A 150 -7.55 3.64 -12.24
N MET A 151 -8.15 4.21 -13.29
CA MET A 151 -8.45 5.65 -13.36
C MET A 151 -9.42 6.09 -12.27
N ARG A 152 -10.47 5.31 -12.01
CA ARG A 152 -11.41 5.56 -10.91
C ARG A 152 -10.70 5.52 -9.54
N ASN A 153 -9.85 4.52 -9.32
CA ASN A 153 -9.06 4.43 -8.10
C ASN A 153 -8.07 5.60 -7.97
N ALA A 154 -7.52 6.11 -9.07
CA ALA A 154 -6.67 7.30 -9.09
C ALA A 154 -7.43 8.55 -8.63
N GLU A 155 -8.66 8.76 -9.12
CA GLU A 155 -9.52 9.86 -8.69
C GLU A 155 -9.90 9.76 -7.22
N GLN A 156 -10.26 8.57 -6.75
CA GLN A 156 -10.52 8.32 -5.33
C GLN A 156 -9.30 8.63 -4.45
N THR A 157 -8.11 8.27 -4.91
CA THR A 157 -6.85 8.55 -4.20
C THR A 157 -6.55 10.03 -4.16
N ARG A 158 -6.72 10.77 -5.27
CA ARG A 158 -6.56 12.23 -5.28
C ARG A 158 -7.55 12.91 -4.35
N ALA A 159 -8.82 12.53 -4.39
CA ALA A 159 -9.84 13.05 -3.50
C ALA A 159 -9.51 12.79 -2.04
N TYR A 160 -9.04 11.59 -1.71
CA TYR A 160 -8.64 11.24 -0.36
C TYR A 160 -7.54 12.17 0.16
N PHE A 161 -6.46 12.37 -0.60
CA PHE A 161 -5.34 13.22 -0.17
C PHE A 161 -5.64 14.72 -0.25
N SER A 162 -6.61 15.16 -1.03
CA SER A 162 -7.04 16.56 -1.05
C SER A 162 -7.84 16.96 0.20
N THR A 163 -8.43 16.00 0.90
CA THR A 163 -9.19 16.22 2.14
C THR A 163 -8.36 16.02 3.41
N GLN A 164 -7.12 15.54 3.28
CA GLN A 164 -6.19 15.41 4.41
C GLN A 164 -5.37 16.69 4.55
N PRO A 165 -5.22 17.20 5.77
CA PRO A 165 -4.41 18.39 6.03
C PRO A 165 -2.92 18.16 5.77
#